data_d5b9383bc7d13e17778e31f2e64d37fd
#
_entry.id   d5b9383bc7d13e17778e31f2e64d37fd
#
_cell.length_a   1.000
_cell.length_b   1.000
_cell.length_c   1.000
_cell.angle_alpha   90.00
_cell.angle_beta   90.00
_cell.angle_gamma   90.00
#
_symmetry.space_group_name_H-M   'P 1'
#
loop_
_entity.id
_entity.type
_entity.pdbx_description
1 polymer ?
#
loop_
_entity_poly.entity_id
_entity_poly.type
_entity_poly.pdbx_seq_one_letter_code
_entity_poly.pdbx_strand_id
1 'polypeptide(L)'
;RYFQSLLKNPEAGLSARNYLASRHFDPEILERYRIGWSAPTWRGLLTHVQQKNSVTQEQLLQSGLVIQKEDSSTVYDRFRGRVIFPIKDLHANIIGFGGRSINEEDQPKYLNSPETLLYQKSETLFGMDQAKQAIRRENQVILVEGYFDQLRAVQHGIEYVVATCGTALTPKQAGTLRNHAETAILVFDSDPAGRSAAEKGFDILLEHGLNVKIVVLPEGQDPDSFIHEQGAEVFLEKIRNAQPFLESYIDALVKNSPGKTPADKVQMANQVLPLLTKVKNSVERTAWLEAFTTKAEIDDKTFLKALKNAFTQNQTRLVEKESELAPVLNLEKHLVHLILSDKETAQAILSEIDPEEFSDPALKSIAQTCLQKINNNEGLKIDQLLDQTEDPEIRNILSRLGLEAVEFDMPERTIKDCVGKFKKNHLKLKIKDLKLQRLNATKAGQVERSRELQAQLHEMHLALTH
;
A
#
# COMPACT_ATOMS: atom_id res chain seq x y z
N ARG A 1 -6.67 -12.57 -24.11
CA ARG A 1 -6.76 -13.55 -25.22
C ARG A 1 -5.47 -13.59 -26.06
N TYR A 2 -4.88 -12.46 -26.46
CA TYR A 2 -3.63 -12.42 -27.26
C TYR A 2 -2.50 -13.23 -26.64
N PHE A 3 -2.12 -12.96 -25.39
CA PHE A 3 -1.05 -13.67 -24.70
C PHE A 3 -1.35 -15.17 -24.52
N GLN A 4 -2.61 -15.54 -24.28
CA GLN A 4 -3.00 -16.96 -24.23
C GLN A 4 -2.87 -17.64 -25.60
N SER A 5 -3.27 -16.97 -26.69
CA SER A 5 -3.12 -17.54 -28.03
C SER A 5 -1.64 -17.75 -28.40
N LEU A 6 -0.75 -16.84 -27.97
CA LEU A 6 0.68 -17.02 -28.18
C LEU A 6 1.25 -18.20 -27.38
N LEU A 7 0.82 -18.38 -26.12
CA LEU A 7 1.26 -19.54 -25.33
C LEU A 7 0.83 -20.86 -25.96
N LYS A 8 -0.38 -20.91 -26.53
CA LYS A 8 -0.93 -22.08 -27.21
C LYS A 8 -0.34 -22.31 -28.61
N ASN A 9 0.27 -21.30 -29.22
CA ASN A 9 0.86 -21.44 -30.55
C ASN A 9 2.05 -22.42 -30.51
N PRO A 10 2.10 -23.41 -31.46
CA PRO A 10 3.13 -24.46 -31.43
C PRO A 10 4.57 -23.93 -31.47
N GLU A 11 4.82 -22.91 -32.28
CA GLU A 11 6.18 -22.33 -32.47
C GLU A 11 6.42 -21.17 -31.52
N ALA A 12 5.58 -20.13 -31.54
CA ALA A 12 5.78 -18.91 -30.74
C ALA A 12 5.75 -19.15 -29.24
N GLY A 13 4.99 -20.14 -28.77
CA GLY A 13 4.85 -20.46 -27.35
C GLY A 13 5.77 -21.57 -26.84
N LEU A 14 6.60 -22.19 -27.71
CA LEU A 14 7.39 -23.36 -27.33
C LEU A 14 8.31 -23.13 -26.14
N SER A 15 9.07 -22.05 -26.15
CA SER A 15 9.98 -21.71 -25.05
C SER A 15 9.28 -21.50 -23.72
N ALA A 16 8.12 -20.80 -23.74
CA ALA A 16 7.35 -20.56 -22.53
C ALA A 16 6.66 -21.85 -22.02
N ARG A 17 6.17 -22.70 -22.91
CA ARG A 17 5.61 -24.01 -22.51
C ARG A 17 6.68 -24.91 -21.90
N ASN A 18 7.86 -24.98 -22.51
CA ASN A 18 8.99 -25.76 -21.97
C ASN A 18 9.42 -25.23 -20.59
N TYR A 19 9.49 -23.92 -20.42
CA TYR A 19 9.78 -23.29 -19.13
C TYR A 19 8.71 -23.64 -18.07
N LEU A 20 7.41 -23.54 -18.39
CA LEU A 20 6.34 -23.87 -17.47
C LEU A 20 6.30 -25.37 -17.14
N ALA A 21 6.56 -26.23 -18.15
CA ALA A 21 6.68 -27.67 -17.95
C ALA A 21 7.90 -28.05 -17.07
N SER A 22 9.06 -27.42 -17.28
CA SER A 22 10.24 -27.63 -16.42
C SER A 22 10.02 -27.19 -14.97
N ARG A 23 9.05 -26.30 -14.76
CA ARG A 23 8.59 -25.91 -13.42
C ARG A 23 7.39 -26.75 -12.96
N HIS A 24 7.00 -27.81 -13.67
CA HIS A 24 5.94 -28.75 -13.32
C HIS A 24 4.55 -28.09 -13.09
N PHE A 25 4.20 -27.10 -13.91
CA PHE A 25 2.86 -26.55 -13.92
C PHE A 25 1.96 -27.28 -14.90
N ASP A 26 0.79 -27.72 -14.43
CA ASP A 26 -0.18 -28.45 -15.21
C ASP A 26 -0.94 -27.54 -16.19
N PRO A 27 -1.30 -28.01 -17.39
CA PRO A 27 -2.09 -27.23 -18.35
C PRO A 27 -3.42 -26.70 -17.77
N GLU A 28 -4.05 -27.42 -16.84
CA GLU A 28 -5.32 -27.03 -16.22
C GLU A 28 -5.17 -25.75 -15.38
N ILE A 29 -4.13 -25.65 -14.56
CA ILE A 29 -3.89 -24.45 -13.75
C ILE A 29 -3.54 -23.26 -14.64
N LEU A 30 -2.77 -23.47 -15.71
CA LEU A 30 -2.42 -22.43 -16.66
C LEU A 30 -3.65 -21.88 -17.40
N GLU A 31 -4.60 -22.75 -17.77
CA GLU A 31 -5.85 -22.35 -18.40
C GLU A 31 -6.78 -21.65 -17.40
N ARG A 32 -6.94 -22.19 -16.19
CA ARG A 32 -7.75 -21.62 -15.10
C ARG A 32 -7.35 -20.18 -14.79
N TYR A 33 -6.05 -19.90 -14.72
CA TYR A 33 -5.49 -18.56 -14.47
C TYR A 33 -5.29 -17.73 -15.73
N ARG A 34 -5.62 -18.29 -16.91
CA ARG A 34 -5.44 -17.64 -18.22
C ARG A 34 -4.01 -17.18 -18.44
N ILE A 35 -3.04 -17.97 -17.98
CA ILE A 35 -1.63 -17.70 -18.19
C ILE A 35 -1.34 -17.55 -19.67
N GLY A 36 -0.46 -16.62 -20.03
CA GLY A 36 -0.13 -16.32 -21.40
C GLY A 36 1.39 -16.18 -21.62
N TRP A 37 1.73 -15.89 -22.85
CA TRP A 37 3.10 -15.61 -23.26
C TRP A 37 3.18 -14.31 -24.05
N SER A 38 4.13 -13.49 -23.74
CA SER A 38 4.52 -12.35 -24.56
C SER A 38 5.84 -12.67 -25.26
N ALA A 39 5.79 -12.85 -26.56
CA ALA A 39 6.97 -13.15 -27.36
C ALA A 39 8.03 -12.01 -27.24
N PRO A 40 9.34 -12.29 -27.50
CA PRO A 40 10.40 -11.30 -27.38
C PRO A 40 10.41 -10.33 -28.58
N THR A 41 9.24 -9.76 -28.90
CA THR A 41 9.04 -8.81 -30.00
C THR A 41 8.70 -7.43 -29.44
N TRP A 42 9.17 -6.39 -30.08
CA TRP A 42 8.99 -5.00 -29.62
C TRP A 42 7.56 -4.47 -29.81
N ARG A 43 6.81 -4.99 -30.78
CA ARG A 43 5.51 -4.46 -31.21
C ARG A 43 4.48 -5.53 -31.54
N GLY A 44 4.60 -6.73 -30.95
CA GLY A 44 3.73 -7.85 -31.26
C GLY A 44 2.28 -7.60 -30.85
N LEU A 45 2.05 -7.14 -29.60
CA LEU A 45 0.72 -6.79 -29.12
C LEU A 45 0.19 -5.56 -29.84
N LEU A 46 0.99 -4.51 -29.99
CA LEU A 46 0.61 -3.28 -30.65
C LEU A 46 0.13 -3.56 -32.09
N THR A 47 0.90 -4.33 -32.86
CA THR A 47 0.55 -4.72 -34.23
C THR A 47 -0.76 -5.54 -34.27
N HIS A 48 -0.90 -6.53 -33.37
CA HIS A 48 -2.10 -7.34 -33.29
C HIS A 48 -3.36 -6.54 -33.02
N VAL A 49 -3.29 -5.56 -32.13
CA VAL A 49 -4.43 -4.71 -31.76
C VAL A 49 -4.76 -3.74 -32.90
N GLN A 50 -3.75 -3.15 -33.54
CA GLN A 50 -3.95 -2.26 -34.68
C GLN A 50 -4.61 -2.98 -35.86
N GLN A 51 -4.23 -4.21 -36.16
CA GLN A 51 -4.87 -5.02 -37.22
C GLN A 51 -6.34 -5.30 -36.96
N LYS A 52 -6.75 -5.36 -35.69
CA LYS A 52 -8.15 -5.63 -35.31
C LYS A 52 -9.01 -4.38 -35.19
N ASN A 53 -8.41 -3.19 -35.26
CA ASN A 53 -9.06 -1.88 -35.02
C ASN A 53 -9.97 -1.85 -33.77
N SER A 54 -9.61 -2.63 -32.72
CA SER A 54 -10.46 -2.84 -31.55
C SER A 54 -10.14 -1.90 -30.40
N VAL A 55 -8.94 -1.31 -30.37
CA VAL A 55 -8.43 -0.46 -29.28
C VAL A 55 -7.49 0.59 -29.87
N THR A 56 -7.53 1.82 -29.39
CA THR A 56 -6.64 2.89 -29.80
C THR A 56 -5.25 2.77 -29.14
N GLN A 57 -4.25 3.41 -29.74
CA GLN A 57 -2.92 3.46 -29.15
C GLN A 57 -2.93 4.17 -27.77
N GLU A 58 -3.77 5.21 -27.62
CA GLU A 58 -3.94 5.93 -26.37
C GLU A 58 -4.51 5.00 -25.26
N GLN A 59 -5.53 4.19 -25.58
CA GLN A 59 -6.07 3.20 -24.63
C GLN A 59 -5.02 2.16 -24.22
N LEU A 60 -4.13 1.76 -25.15
CA LEU A 60 -3.01 0.86 -24.82
C LEU A 60 -1.99 1.54 -23.88
N LEU A 61 -1.69 2.81 -24.08
CA LEU A 61 -0.83 3.59 -23.17
C LEU A 61 -1.47 3.73 -21.79
N GLN A 62 -2.74 4.13 -21.73
CA GLN A 62 -3.48 4.27 -20.47
C GLN A 62 -3.61 2.95 -19.70
N SER A 63 -3.71 1.82 -20.40
CA SER A 63 -3.73 0.49 -19.78
C SER A 63 -2.35 -0.01 -19.32
N GLY A 64 -1.27 0.72 -19.64
CA GLY A 64 0.10 0.34 -19.34
C GLY A 64 0.61 -0.90 -20.09
N LEU A 65 -0.04 -1.29 -21.19
CA LEU A 65 0.37 -2.43 -22.01
C LEU A 65 1.47 -2.09 -23.00
N VAL A 66 1.59 -0.81 -23.35
CA VAL A 66 2.65 -0.28 -24.20
C VAL A 66 3.34 0.90 -23.51
N ILE A 67 4.55 1.21 -23.94
CA ILE A 67 5.37 2.31 -23.43
C ILE A 67 5.69 3.23 -24.60
N GLN A 68 5.53 4.52 -24.41
CA GLN A 68 6.06 5.54 -25.30
C GLN A 68 7.45 5.94 -24.81
N LYS A 69 8.43 5.95 -25.70
CA LYS A 69 9.77 6.40 -25.37
C LYS A 69 9.76 7.91 -25.13
N GLU A 70 10.39 8.36 -24.06
CA GLU A 70 10.64 9.77 -23.80
C GLU A 70 11.34 10.39 -25.04
N ASP A 71 10.98 11.60 -25.39
CA ASP A 71 11.50 12.36 -26.54
C ASP A 71 11.24 11.73 -27.94
N SER A 72 10.30 10.80 -28.05
CA SER A 72 9.99 10.12 -29.32
C SER A 72 8.50 9.74 -29.40
N SER A 73 7.97 9.71 -30.63
CA SER A 73 6.66 9.13 -30.92
C SER A 73 6.67 7.59 -30.96
N THR A 74 7.82 6.96 -30.70
CA THR A 74 7.97 5.51 -30.78
C THR A 74 7.27 4.84 -29.62
N VAL A 75 6.34 3.91 -29.94
CA VAL A 75 5.59 3.10 -28.97
C VAL A 75 5.96 1.63 -29.14
N TYR A 76 6.16 0.93 -28.03
CA TYR A 76 6.51 -0.48 -28.00
C TYR A 76 5.83 -1.23 -26.83
N ASP A 77 5.74 -2.56 -26.96
CA ASP A 77 5.09 -3.42 -25.97
C ASP A 77 5.85 -3.37 -24.63
N ARG A 78 5.11 -3.24 -23.53
CA ARG A 78 5.69 -3.27 -22.18
C ARG A 78 6.26 -4.65 -21.84
N PHE A 79 5.51 -5.69 -22.15
CA PHE A 79 5.90 -7.08 -21.84
C PHE A 79 6.52 -7.74 -23.08
N ARG A 80 7.72 -8.29 -22.93
CA ARG A 80 8.48 -8.97 -24.00
C ARG A 80 9.27 -10.12 -23.40
N GLY A 81 9.21 -11.30 -24.00
CA GLY A 81 9.92 -12.49 -23.51
C GLY A 81 9.47 -12.94 -22.11
N ARG A 82 8.17 -12.81 -21.80
CA ARG A 82 7.67 -13.06 -20.44
C ARG A 82 6.45 -13.96 -20.42
N VAL A 83 6.40 -14.87 -19.46
CA VAL A 83 5.17 -15.54 -19.04
C VAL A 83 4.28 -14.49 -18.40
N ILE A 84 3.01 -14.42 -18.83
CA ILE A 84 2.07 -13.37 -18.44
C ILE A 84 1.02 -13.93 -17.50
N PHE A 85 0.87 -13.26 -16.36
CA PHE A 85 -0.10 -13.51 -15.30
C PHE A 85 -1.17 -12.42 -15.36
N PRO A 86 -2.40 -12.70 -15.79
CA PRO A 86 -3.48 -11.72 -15.72
C PRO A 86 -3.84 -11.43 -14.26
N ILE A 87 -3.79 -10.16 -13.89
CA ILE A 87 -4.19 -9.68 -12.56
C ILE A 87 -5.65 -9.26 -12.66
N LYS A 88 -6.47 -9.73 -11.71
CA LYS A 88 -7.92 -9.52 -11.74
C LYS A 88 -8.41 -8.82 -10.48
N ASP A 89 -9.50 -8.07 -10.63
CA ASP A 89 -10.27 -7.55 -9.51
C ASP A 89 -11.14 -8.65 -8.85
N LEU A 90 -11.86 -8.29 -7.77
CA LEU A 90 -12.77 -9.22 -7.07
C LEU A 90 -13.93 -9.74 -7.95
N HIS A 91 -14.22 -9.09 -9.06
CA HIS A 91 -15.27 -9.48 -10.02
C HIS A 91 -14.72 -10.30 -11.20
N ALA A 92 -13.44 -10.68 -11.14
CA ALA A 92 -12.73 -11.44 -12.18
C ALA A 92 -12.48 -10.66 -13.48
N ASN A 93 -12.61 -9.33 -13.48
CA ASN A 93 -12.18 -8.48 -14.59
C ASN A 93 -10.66 -8.37 -14.59
N ILE A 94 -10.04 -8.46 -15.77
CA ILE A 94 -8.59 -8.26 -15.90
C ILE A 94 -8.30 -6.77 -15.83
N ILE A 95 -7.56 -6.36 -14.82
CA ILE A 95 -7.19 -4.96 -14.53
C ILE A 95 -5.70 -4.66 -14.81
N GLY A 96 -4.87 -5.69 -14.86
CA GLY A 96 -3.43 -5.55 -15.10
C GLY A 96 -2.78 -6.89 -15.43
N PHE A 97 -1.46 -6.87 -15.53
CA PHE A 97 -0.66 -8.06 -15.83
C PHE A 97 0.63 -8.06 -15.03
N GLY A 98 1.05 -9.25 -14.61
CA GLY A 98 2.41 -9.56 -14.20
C GLY A 98 3.15 -10.27 -15.32
N GLY A 99 4.45 -10.09 -15.40
CA GLY A 99 5.30 -10.75 -16.41
C GLY A 99 6.58 -11.30 -15.80
N ARG A 100 6.80 -12.60 -15.90
CA ARG A 100 8.03 -13.29 -15.46
C ARG A 100 8.94 -13.56 -16.66
N SER A 101 10.16 -13.04 -16.69
CA SER A 101 11.13 -13.40 -17.71
C SER A 101 11.50 -14.87 -17.63
N ILE A 102 11.59 -15.53 -18.77
CA ILE A 102 12.12 -16.89 -18.87
C ILE A 102 13.64 -16.89 -19.08
N ASN A 103 14.23 -15.76 -19.46
CA ASN A 103 15.66 -15.56 -19.58
C ASN A 103 16.18 -14.99 -18.26
N GLU A 104 17.20 -15.61 -17.66
CA GLU A 104 17.78 -15.19 -16.38
C GLU A 104 18.55 -13.85 -16.48
N GLU A 105 19.06 -13.51 -17.66
CA GLU A 105 19.76 -12.26 -17.91
C GLU A 105 18.82 -11.04 -17.98
N ASP A 106 17.52 -11.25 -18.24
CA ASP A 106 16.56 -10.16 -18.39
C ASP A 106 16.18 -9.56 -17.04
N GLN A 107 16.43 -8.27 -16.86
CA GLN A 107 16.01 -7.51 -15.69
C GLN A 107 14.85 -6.56 -16.02
N PRO A 108 13.93 -6.35 -15.09
CA PRO A 108 13.73 -7.09 -13.84
C PRO A 108 13.17 -8.50 -14.08
N LYS A 109 13.50 -9.44 -13.20
CA LYS A 109 12.99 -10.82 -13.21
C LYS A 109 11.44 -10.86 -13.29
N TYR A 110 10.78 -10.04 -12.50
CA TYR A 110 9.33 -9.79 -12.53
C TYR A 110 9.03 -8.35 -12.92
N LEU A 111 8.07 -8.17 -13.79
CA LEU A 111 7.60 -6.87 -14.25
C LEU A 111 6.06 -6.83 -14.14
N ASN A 112 5.52 -5.86 -13.42
CA ASN A 112 4.08 -5.66 -13.33
C ASN A 112 3.61 -4.49 -14.20
N SER A 113 2.30 -4.45 -14.49
CA SER A 113 1.66 -3.24 -15.02
C SER A 113 2.00 -2.03 -14.14
N PRO A 114 2.11 -0.83 -14.69
CA PRO A 114 2.19 0.39 -13.90
C PRO A 114 0.86 0.64 -13.17
N GLU A 115 0.82 1.61 -12.28
CA GLU A 115 -0.45 2.16 -11.78
C GLU A 115 -1.26 2.70 -12.96
N THR A 116 -2.55 2.37 -12.99
CA THR A 116 -3.51 2.84 -14.01
C THR A 116 -4.84 3.15 -13.34
N LEU A 117 -5.78 3.72 -14.09
CA LEU A 117 -7.14 3.92 -13.60
C LEU A 117 -7.84 2.61 -13.17
N LEU A 118 -7.43 1.47 -13.74
CA LEU A 118 -8.01 0.17 -13.44
C LEU A 118 -7.20 -0.64 -12.44
N TYR A 119 -5.88 -0.44 -12.37
CA TYR A 119 -4.97 -1.26 -11.60
C TYR A 119 -4.21 -0.43 -10.57
N GLN A 120 -4.49 -0.69 -9.32
CA GLN A 120 -3.78 -0.14 -8.17
C GLN A 120 -3.10 -1.29 -7.43
N LYS A 121 -1.76 -1.30 -7.44
CA LYS A 121 -0.96 -2.35 -6.76
C LYS A 121 -1.26 -2.42 -5.27
N SER A 122 -1.46 -1.25 -4.67
CA SER A 122 -1.74 -1.13 -3.24
C SER A 122 -3.07 -1.72 -2.80
N GLU A 123 -3.98 -2.05 -3.72
CA GLU A 123 -5.31 -2.59 -3.43
C GLU A 123 -5.48 -4.04 -3.89
N THR A 124 -4.61 -4.50 -4.81
CA THR A 124 -4.80 -5.75 -5.52
C THR A 124 -3.97 -6.88 -4.91
N LEU A 125 -4.61 -8.04 -4.71
CA LEU A 125 -3.98 -9.31 -4.34
C LEU A 125 -4.20 -10.30 -5.47
N PHE A 126 -3.12 -10.94 -5.95
CA PHE A 126 -3.22 -11.93 -7.00
C PHE A 126 -3.93 -13.20 -6.51
N GLY A 127 -4.85 -13.73 -7.31
CA GLY A 127 -5.63 -14.91 -6.99
C GLY A 127 -6.85 -14.66 -6.10
N MET A 128 -7.07 -13.44 -5.58
CA MET A 128 -8.16 -13.14 -4.66
C MET A 128 -9.55 -13.35 -5.29
N ASP A 129 -9.70 -13.11 -6.61
CA ASP A 129 -10.92 -13.38 -7.36
C ASP A 129 -11.38 -14.84 -7.24
N GLN A 130 -10.46 -15.79 -7.22
CA GLN A 130 -10.72 -17.23 -7.11
C GLN A 130 -10.71 -17.71 -5.66
N ALA A 131 -9.83 -17.16 -4.83
CA ALA A 131 -9.63 -17.61 -3.45
C ALA A 131 -10.73 -17.18 -2.47
N LYS A 132 -11.46 -16.09 -2.74
CA LYS A 132 -12.39 -15.45 -1.79
C LYS A 132 -13.43 -16.39 -1.18
N GLN A 133 -13.93 -17.39 -1.92
CA GLN A 133 -14.91 -18.35 -1.39
C GLN A 133 -14.25 -19.38 -0.48
N ALA A 134 -13.07 -19.89 -0.87
CA ALA A 134 -12.30 -20.81 -0.04
C ALA A 134 -11.81 -20.12 1.24
N ILE A 135 -11.35 -18.87 1.14
CA ILE A 135 -10.95 -18.04 2.29
C ILE A 135 -12.10 -17.92 3.31
N ARG A 136 -13.31 -17.61 2.84
CA ARG A 136 -14.49 -17.52 3.72
C ARG A 136 -14.86 -18.85 4.36
N ARG A 137 -14.79 -19.95 3.61
CA ARG A 137 -15.09 -21.30 4.11
C ARG A 137 -14.11 -21.73 5.21
N GLU A 138 -12.82 -21.48 4.97
CA GLU A 138 -11.76 -21.83 5.93
C GLU A 138 -11.59 -20.79 7.05
N ASN A 139 -12.23 -19.61 6.92
CA ASN A 139 -12.06 -18.43 7.79
C ASN A 139 -10.60 -18.03 7.99
N GLN A 140 -9.75 -18.35 7.01
CA GLN A 140 -8.32 -18.06 7.02
C GLN A 140 -7.81 -17.86 5.59
N VAL A 141 -6.71 -17.12 5.45
CA VAL A 141 -6.02 -16.86 4.20
C VAL A 141 -4.53 -17.15 4.34
N ILE A 142 -3.95 -17.83 3.35
CA ILE A 142 -2.50 -17.96 3.21
C ILE A 142 -2.00 -16.82 2.34
N LEU A 143 -1.03 -16.08 2.83
CA LEU A 143 -0.40 -14.97 2.11
C LEU A 143 1.02 -15.36 1.73
N VAL A 144 1.30 -15.36 0.42
CA VAL A 144 2.61 -15.65 -0.18
C VAL A 144 3.13 -14.45 -0.97
N GLU A 145 4.39 -14.49 -1.41
CA GLU A 145 5.02 -13.36 -2.12
C GLU A 145 4.77 -13.38 -3.63
N GLY A 146 4.88 -14.54 -4.27
CA GLY A 146 4.99 -14.67 -5.71
C GLY A 146 3.80 -15.29 -6.43
N TYR A 147 3.76 -15.07 -7.74
CA TYR A 147 2.77 -15.68 -8.63
C TYR A 147 2.87 -17.20 -8.64
N PHE A 148 4.06 -17.74 -8.69
CA PHE A 148 4.28 -19.17 -8.75
C PHE A 148 3.96 -19.86 -7.43
N ASP A 149 4.24 -19.23 -6.29
CA ASP A 149 3.88 -19.75 -4.97
C ASP A 149 2.37 -19.97 -4.86
N GLN A 150 1.60 -18.96 -5.31
CA GLN A 150 0.14 -19.01 -5.31
C GLN A 150 -0.37 -20.08 -6.28
N LEU A 151 0.13 -20.11 -7.51
CA LEU A 151 -0.28 -21.11 -8.51
C LEU A 151 0.07 -22.54 -8.06
N ARG A 152 1.24 -22.75 -7.45
CA ARG A 152 1.65 -24.04 -6.92
C ARG A 152 0.71 -24.56 -5.85
N ALA A 153 0.37 -23.71 -4.89
CA ALA A 153 -0.56 -24.08 -3.85
C ALA A 153 -1.93 -24.46 -4.42
N VAL A 154 -2.47 -23.65 -5.35
CA VAL A 154 -3.78 -23.94 -5.97
C VAL A 154 -3.74 -25.18 -6.85
N GLN A 155 -2.67 -25.44 -7.57
CA GLN A 155 -2.51 -26.66 -8.37
C GLN A 155 -2.65 -27.93 -7.51
N HIS A 156 -2.24 -27.84 -6.25
CA HIS A 156 -2.34 -28.93 -5.29
C HIS A 156 -3.58 -28.83 -4.37
N GLY A 157 -4.61 -28.07 -4.76
CA GLY A 157 -5.90 -28.01 -4.07
C GLY A 157 -5.96 -27.05 -2.88
N ILE A 158 -4.90 -26.26 -2.62
CA ILE A 158 -4.87 -25.26 -1.54
C ILE A 158 -5.43 -23.95 -2.11
N GLU A 159 -6.77 -23.75 -2.01
CA GLU A 159 -7.46 -22.69 -2.74
C GLU A 159 -7.55 -21.35 -1.98
N TYR A 160 -7.31 -21.33 -0.66
CA TYR A 160 -7.40 -20.11 0.17
C TYR A 160 -6.06 -19.35 0.28
N VAL A 161 -5.36 -19.23 -0.84
CA VAL A 161 -4.03 -18.60 -0.96
C VAL A 161 -4.06 -17.43 -1.93
N VAL A 162 -3.41 -16.33 -1.54
CA VAL A 162 -3.25 -15.12 -2.36
C VAL A 162 -1.82 -14.62 -2.32
N ALA A 163 -1.41 -13.82 -3.33
CA ALA A 163 -0.05 -13.28 -3.37
C ALA A 163 -0.02 -11.74 -3.49
N THR A 164 1.00 -11.12 -2.88
CA THR A 164 1.26 -9.67 -2.96
C THR A 164 1.97 -9.27 -4.25
N CYS A 165 2.65 -10.19 -4.91
CA CYS A 165 3.29 -10.07 -6.22
C CYS A 165 4.27 -8.89 -6.36
N GLY A 166 5.26 -8.85 -5.47
CA GLY A 166 6.39 -7.92 -5.56
C GLY A 166 6.11 -6.54 -4.96
N THR A 167 5.08 -6.43 -4.11
CA THR A 167 4.84 -5.26 -3.26
C THR A 167 4.76 -5.70 -1.81
N ALA A 168 5.22 -4.84 -0.88
CA ALA A 168 4.90 -5.05 0.53
C ALA A 168 3.39 -5.00 0.73
N LEU A 169 2.88 -5.77 1.69
CA LEU A 169 1.47 -5.75 2.07
C LEU A 169 1.04 -4.32 2.46
N THR A 170 -0.14 -3.92 2.05
CA THR A 170 -0.68 -2.58 2.30
C THR A 170 -1.89 -2.61 3.23
N PRO A 171 -2.25 -1.47 3.87
CA PRO A 171 -3.47 -1.35 4.66
C PRO A 171 -4.75 -1.68 3.87
N LYS A 172 -4.83 -1.28 2.60
CA LYS A 172 -6.00 -1.57 1.75
C LYS A 172 -6.15 -3.07 1.46
N GLN A 173 -5.03 -3.75 1.17
CA GLN A 173 -5.01 -5.21 1.00
C GLN A 173 -5.40 -5.93 2.29
N ALA A 174 -4.89 -5.50 3.45
CA ALA A 174 -5.26 -6.05 4.75
C ALA A 174 -6.75 -5.85 5.07
N GLY A 175 -7.31 -4.68 4.77
CA GLY A 175 -8.75 -4.41 4.87
C GLY A 175 -9.58 -5.36 3.99
N THR A 176 -9.13 -5.62 2.75
CA THR A 176 -9.77 -6.60 1.87
C THR A 176 -9.73 -8.00 2.48
N LEU A 177 -8.59 -8.44 3.01
CA LEU A 177 -8.46 -9.75 3.67
C LEU A 177 -9.38 -9.86 4.89
N ARG A 178 -9.44 -8.83 5.74
CA ARG A 178 -10.28 -8.80 6.94
C ARG A 178 -11.76 -8.98 6.64
N ASN A 179 -12.24 -8.49 5.50
CA ASN A 179 -13.62 -8.68 5.05
C ASN A 179 -13.95 -10.13 4.67
N HIS A 180 -12.93 -11.01 4.56
CA HIS A 180 -13.10 -12.38 4.10
C HIS A 180 -12.62 -13.44 5.10
N ALA A 181 -11.71 -13.11 6.03
CA ALA A 181 -11.13 -14.03 7.01
C ALA A 181 -10.84 -13.35 8.34
N GLU A 182 -10.76 -14.14 9.40
CA GLU A 182 -10.28 -13.70 10.71
C GLU A 182 -8.78 -13.98 10.91
N THR A 183 -8.23 -14.95 10.18
CA THR A 183 -6.83 -15.36 10.33
C THR A 183 -6.06 -15.18 9.01
N ALA A 184 -4.88 -14.59 9.08
CA ALA A 184 -3.91 -14.55 8.01
C ALA A 184 -2.69 -15.40 8.38
N ILE A 185 -2.25 -16.27 7.47
CA ILE A 185 -1.07 -17.12 7.64
C ILE A 185 0.00 -16.64 6.67
N LEU A 186 1.07 -16.06 7.19
CA LEU A 186 2.20 -15.58 6.40
C LEU A 186 3.13 -16.76 6.08
N VAL A 187 3.39 -16.96 4.79
CA VAL A 187 4.36 -17.95 4.30
C VAL A 187 5.26 -17.24 3.30
N PHE A 188 6.29 -16.61 3.80
CA PHE A 188 7.24 -15.83 3.03
C PHE A 188 8.59 -16.57 2.91
N ASP A 189 9.44 -16.09 2.00
CA ASP A 189 10.75 -16.66 1.78
C ASP A 189 11.57 -16.62 3.07
N SER A 190 12.41 -17.64 3.28
CA SER A 190 13.21 -17.78 4.50
C SER A 190 14.43 -16.82 4.57
N ASP A 191 14.60 -15.96 3.55
CA ASP A 191 15.67 -14.97 3.47
C ASP A 191 15.45 -13.74 4.36
N PRO A 192 16.44 -12.85 4.55
CA PRO A 192 16.28 -11.64 5.35
C PRO A 192 15.21 -10.66 4.81
N ALA A 193 14.98 -10.65 3.49
CA ALA A 193 13.98 -9.78 2.88
C ALA A 193 12.56 -10.28 3.19
N GLY A 194 12.32 -11.59 3.07
CA GLY A 194 11.04 -12.23 3.44
C GLY A 194 10.73 -12.07 4.93
N ARG A 195 11.73 -12.19 5.82
CA ARG A 195 11.56 -11.92 7.26
C ARG A 195 11.13 -10.47 7.52
N SER A 196 11.79 -9.50 6.89
CA SER A 196 11.41 -8.09 7.01
C SER A 196 10.01 -7.81 6.44
N ALA A 197 9.64 -8.49 5.35
CA ALA A 197 8.30 -8.42 4.78
C ALA A 197 7.25 -9.01 5.72
N ALA A 198 7.55 -10.15 6.37
CA ALA A 198 6.66 -10.77 7.36
C ALA A 198 6.42 -9.87 8.57
N GLU A 199 7.45 -9.22 9.13
CA GLU A 199 7.31 -8.27 10.24
C GLU A 199 6.43 -7.08 9.88
N LYS A 200 6.64 -6.48 8.71
CA LYS A 200 5.81 -5.37 8.22
C LYS A 200 4.38 -5.82 7.94
N GLY A 201 4.23 -7.00 7.34
CA GLY A 201 2.93 -7.61 7.06
C GLY A 201 2.15 -7.90 8.35
N PHE A 202 2.83 -8.43 9.37
CA PHE A 202 2.24 -8.65 10.69
C PHE A 202 1.66 -7.38 11.28
N ASP A 203 2.44 -6.29 11.29
CA ASP A 203 2.00 -5.00 11.82
C ASP A 203 0.70 -4.52 11.17
N ILE A 204 0.66 -4.56 9.83
CA ILE A 204 -0.49 -4.09 9.06
C ILE A 204 -1.72 -4.98 9.28
N LEU A 205 -1.56 -6.30 9.28
CA LEU A 205 -2.65 -7.25 9.48
C LEU A 205 -3.24 -7.14 10.89
N LEU A 206 -2.38 -7.01 11.90
CA LEU A 206 -2.79 -6.84 13.29
C LEU A 206 -3.56 -5.53 13.51
N GLU A 207 -3.12 -4.42 12.90
CA GLU A 207 -3.83 -3.13 12.94
C GLU A 207 -5.23 -3.22 12.32
N HIS A 208 -5.42 -4.11 11.33
CA HIS A 208 -6.74 -4.38 10.73
C HIS A 208 -7.56 -5.44 11.47
N GLY A 209 -7.05 -5.98 12.58
CA GLY A 209 -7.76 -6.92 13.45
C GLY A 209 -7.80 -8.36 12.95
N LEU A 210 -6.80 -8.75 12.14
CA LEU A 210 -6.60 -10.16 11.78
C LEU A 210 -5.70 -10.85 12.83
N ASN A 211 -6.00 -12.12 13.10
CA ASN A 211 -5.09 -13.01 13.81
C ASN A 211 -3.97 -13.40 12.83
N VAL A 212 -2.72 -13.20 13.22
CA VAL A 212 -1.58 -13.46 12.32
C VAL A 212 -0.80 -14.67 12.81
N LYS A 213 -0.67 -15.65 11.92
CA LYS A 213 0.19 -16.81 12.08
C LYS A 213 1.35 -16.77 11.10
N ILE A 214 2.41 -17.51 11.40
CA ILE A 214 3.57 -17.63 10.50
C ILE A 214 3.93 -19.08 10.29
N VAL A 215 4.31 -19.41 9.07
CA VAL A 215 4.99 -20.66 8.71
C VAL A 215 6.40 -20.31 8.26
N VAL A 216 7.38 -20.87 8.94
CA VAL A 216 8.80 -20.75 8.55
C VAL A 216 9.16 -21.97 7.73
N LEU A 217 9.57 -21.74 6.49
CA LEU A 217 10.10 -22.78 5.61
C LEU A 217 11.59 -23.00 5.86
N PRO A 218 12.16 -24.14 5.47
CA PRO A 218 13.59 -24.38 5.53
C PRO A 218 14.38 -23.30 4.75
N GLU A 219 15.61 -23.06 5.19
CA GLU A 219 16.47 -22.04 4.58
C GLU A 219 16.65 -22.28 3.08
N GLY A 220 16.49 -21.24 2.27
CA GLY A 220 16.61 -21.26 0.81
C GLY A 220 15.38 -21.80 0.07
N GLN A 221 14.29 -22.15 0.77
CA GLN A 221 13.05 -22.60 0.13
C GLN A 221 11.99 -21.50 0.15
N ASP A 222 11.27 -21.37 -0.96
CA ASP A 222 10.02 -20.64 -1.14
C ASP A 222 8.83 -21.62 -1.16
N PRO A 223 7.57 -21.14 -1.07
CA PRO A 223 6.40 -22.01 -1.11
C PRO A 223 6.30 -22.89 -2.38
N ASP A 224 6.73 -22.36 -3.54
CA ASP A 224 6.71 -23.11 -4.82
C ASP A 224 7.64 -24.34 -4.75
N SER A 225 8.90 -24.12 -4.38
CA SER A 225 9.90 -25.20 -4.25
C SER A 225 9.53 -26.18 -3.13
N PHE A 226 9.10 -25.67 -1.99
CA PHE A 226 8.72 -26.53 -0.86
C PHE A 226 7.56 -27.48 -1.19
N ILE A 227 6.48 -26.97 -1.78
CA ILE A 227 5.33 -27.81 -2.15
C ILE A 227 5.72 -28.80 -3.24
N HIS A 228 6.58 -28.39 -4.18
CA HIS A 228 7.06 -29.28 -5.25
C HIS A 228 7.91 -30.43 -4.71
N GLU A 229 8.80 -30.16 -3.78
CA GLU A 229 9.75 -31.15 -3.26
C GLU A 229 9.15 -32.04 -2.16
N GLN A 230 8.40 -31.46 -1.24
CA GLN A 230 7.89 -32.13 -0.04
C GLN A 230 6.41 -32.59 -0.16
N GLY A 231 5.69 -32.04 -1.14
CA GLY A 231 4.27 -32.31 -1.36
C GLY A 231 3.33 -31.40 -0.58
N ALA A 232 2.10 -31.33 -1.06
CA ALA A 232 1.05 -30.48 -0.51
C ALA A 232 0.62 -30.87 0.91
N GLU A 233 0.60 -32.17 1.23
CA GLU A 233 0.20 -32.63 2.58
C GLU A 233 1.16 -32.14 3.66
N VAL A 234 2.49 -32.17 3.39
CA VAL A 234 3.49 -31.66 4.32
C VAL A 234 3.36 -30.14 4.48
N PHE A 235 3.07 -29.43 3.39
CA PHE A 235 2.79 -28.00 3.47
C PHE A 235 1.53 -27.70 4.27
N LEU A 236 0.42 -28.43 4.04
CA LEU A 236 -0.81 -28.30 4.83
C LEU A 236 -0.62 -28.64 6.30
N GLU A 237 0.24 -29.62 6.61
CA GLU A 237 0.58 -29.90 8.01
C GLU A 237 1.30 -28.71 8.66
N LYS A 238 2.24 -28.06 7.96
CA LYS A 238 2.86 -26.81 8.44
C LYS A 238 1.84 -25.69 8.63
N ILE A 239 0.88 -25.55 7.72
CA ILE A 239 -0.21 -24.57 7.84
C ILE A 239 -1.08 -24.85 9.07
N ARG A 240 -1.48 -26.11 9.30
CA ARG A 240 -2.26 -26.50 10.48
C ARG A 240 -1.50 -26.23 11.79
N ASN A 241 -0.20 -26.45 11.79
CA ASN A 241 0.69 -26.25 12.93
C ASN A 241 1.31 -24.83 12.97
N ALA A 242 0.82 -23.91 12.14
CA ALA A 242 1.32 -22.54 12.10
C ALA A 242 1.14 -21.84 13.45
N GLN A 243 2.23 -21.32 13.99
CA GLN A 243 2.25 -20.66 15.28
C GLN A 243 1.80 -19.20 15.16
N PRO A 244 1.20 -18.62 16.22
CA PRO A 244 0.99 -17.19 16.29
C PRO A 244 2.30 -16.44 16.03
N PHE A 245 2.25 -15.38 15.23
CA PHE A 245 3.45 -14.64 14.87
C PHE A 245 4.21 -14.12 16.10
N LEU A 246 3.49 -13.58 17.08
CA LEU A 246 4.10 -13.07 18.33
C LEU A 246 4.85 -14.15 19.09
N GLU A 247 4.34 -15.39 19.13
CA GLU A 247 5.04 -16.49 19.77
C GLU A 247 6.37 -16.79 19.09
N SER A 248 6.34 -16.99 17.78
CA SER A 248 7.55 -17.24 16.96
C SER A 248 8.56 -16.10 17.07
N TYR A 249 8.08 -14.86 17.09
CA TYR A 249 8.91 -13.66 17.21
C TYR A 249 9.58 -13.60 18.59
N ILE A 250 8.82 -13.81 19.67
CA ILE A 250 9.35 -13.85 21.04
C ILE A 250 10.38 -14.98 21.19
N ASP A 251 10.09 -16.16 20.68
CA ASP A 251 11.01 -17.30 20.74
C ASP A 251 12.32 -17.02 19.99
N ALA A 252 12.25 -16.42 18.82
CA ALA A 252 13.43 -16.03 18.07
C ALA A 252 14.27 -14.96 18.80
N LEU A 253 13.63 -13.96 19.40
CA LEU A 253 14.31 -12.93 20.18
C LEU A 253 15.03 -13.52 21.40
N VAL A 254 14.36 -14.36 22.17
CA VAL A 254 14.94 -14.96 23.37
C VAL A 254 16.09 -15.91 23.00
N LYS A 255 15.94 -16.69 21.91
CA LYS A 255 16.97 -17.61 21.42
C LYS A 255 18.22 -16.90 20.93
N ASN A 256 18.06 -15.77 20.23
CA ASN A 256 19.17 -15.02 19.62
C ASN A 256 19.81 -13.99 20.57
N SER A 257 19.30 -13.85 21.79
CA SER A 257 19.89 -12.95 22.78
C SER A 257 21.22 -13.55 23.32
N PRO A 258 22.35 -12.86 23.20
CA PRO A 258 23.68 -13.40 23.52
C PRO A 258 23.92 -13.65 25.01
N GLY A 259 23.08 -13.17 25.88
CA GLY A 259 23.11 -13.38 27.32
C GLY A 259 21.90 -12.72 27.99
N LYS A 260 21.51 -13.22 29.15
CA LYS A 260 20.39 -12.64 29.90
C LYS A 260 20.82 -11.45 30.74
N THR A 261 21.64 -10.55 30.17
CA THR A 261 22.06 -9.32 30.86
C THR A 261 20.93 -8.32 30.95
N PRO A 262 20.96 -7.37 31.91
CA PRO A 262 19.95 -6.32 31.96
C PRO A 262 19.81 -5.54 30.65
N ALA A 263 20.90 -5.34 29.92
CA ALA A 263 20.91 -4.63 28.63
C ALA A 263 20.15 -5.45 27.57
N ASP A 264 20.38 -6.77 27.50
CA ASP A 264 19.69 -7.65 26.56
C ASP A 264 18.18 -7.68 26.84
N LYS A 265 17.79 -7.72 28.11
CA LYS A 265 16.37 -7.67 28.53
C LYS A 265 15.69 -6.38 28.10
N VAL A 266 16.37 -5.23 28.25
CA VAL A 266 15.87 -3.93 27.80
C VAL A 266 15.75 -3.91 26.27
N GLN A 267 16.73 -4.45 25.54
CA GLN A 267 16.69 -4.52 24.09
C GLN A 267 15.51 -5.38 23.60
N MET A 268 15.31 -6.57 24.17
CA MET A 268 14.16 -7.44 23.86
C MET A 268 12.83 -6.74 24.18
N ALA A 269 12.73 -6.11 25.34
CA ALA A 269 11.55 -5.36 25.76
C ALA A 269 11.19 -4.25 24.75
N ASN A 270 12.18 -3.48 24.30
CA ASN A 270 11.99 -2.41 23.32
C ASN A 270 11.52 -2.91 21.93
N GLN A 271 11.80 -4.17 21.57
CA GLN A 271 11.33 -4.77 20.33
C GLN A 271 9.90 -5.34 20.46
N VAL A 272 9.57 -5.95 21.60
CA VAL A 272 8.24 -6.59 21.81
C VAL A 272 7.17 -5.55 22.18
N LEU A 273 7.53 -4.52 22.94
CA LEU A 273 6.58 -3.54 23.46
C LEU A 273 5.74 -2.84 22.36
N PRO A 274 6.32 -2.37 21.23
CA PRO A 274 5.53 -1.78 20.15
C PRO A 274 4.53 -2.76 19.53
N LEU A 275 4.86 -4.05 19.43
CA LEU A 275 3.98 -5.07 18.89
C LEU A 275 2.79 -5.33 19.82
N LEU A 276 3.05 -5.46 21.14
CA LEU A 276 1.99 -5.63 22.14
C LEU A 276 1.02 -4.44 22.18
N THR A 277 1.48 -3.22 21.92
CA THR A 277 0.58 -2.06 21.88
C THR A 277 -0.43 -2.12 20.74
N LYS A 278 -0.16 -2.88 19.66
CA LYS A 278 -1.04 -3.05 18.51
C LYS A 278 -2.12 -4.12 18.72
N VAL A 279 -1.92 -5.05 19.67
CA VAL A 279 -2.92 -6.07 20.01
C VAL A 279 -4.14 -5.40 20.65
N LYS A 280 -5.26 -5.39 19.93
CA LYS A 280 -6.48 -4.67 20.36
C LYS A 280 -7.15 -5.32 21.56
N ASN A 281 -7.19 -6.66 21.57
CA ASN A 281 -7.80 -7.41 22.67
C ASN A 281 -6.92 -7.34 23.93
N SER A 282 -7.45 -6.79 25.03
CA SER A 282 -6.71 -6.60 26.26
C SER A 282 -6.34 -7.91 26.95
N VAL A 283 -7.18 -8.94 26.85
CA VAL A 283 -6.94 -10.28 27.46
C VAL A 283 -5.80 -10.96 26.71
N GLU A 284 -5.89 -10.99 25.38
CA GLU A 284 -4.84 -11.54 24.52
C GLU A 284 -3.49 -10.83 24.74
N ARG A 285 -3.51 -9.51 24.78
CA ARG A 285 -2.32 -8.70 25.04
C ARG A 285 -1.68 -9.02 26.40
N THR A 286 -2.48 -9.22 27.44
CA THR A 286 -1.96 -9.61 28.75
C THR A 286 -1.34 -11.00 28.70
N ALA A 287 -1.97 -11.96 28.02
CA ALA A 287 -1.41 -13.30 27.85
C ALA A 287 -0.07 -13.28 27.10
N TRP A 288 0.07 -12.47 26.03
CA TRP A 288 1.34 -12.30 25.33
C TRP A 288 2.42 -11.61 26.18
N LEU A 289 2.02 -10.66 27.01
CA LEU A 289 2.92 -10.02 27.98
C LEU A 289 3.49 -11.05 28.96
N GLU A 290 2.62 -11.86 29.59
CA GLU A 290 3.02 -12.92 30.52
C GLU A 290 3.93 -13.96 29.83
N ALA A 291 3.59 -14.36 28.61
CA ALA A 291 4.42 -15.28 27.84
C ALA A 291 5.83 -14.70 27.56
N PHE A 292 5.91 -13.43 27.18
CA PHE A 292 7.19 -12.76 26.95
C PHE A 292 8.00 -12.59 28.20
N THR A 293 7.40 -12.05 29.28
CA THR A 293 8.12 -11.80 30.55
C THR A 293 8.65 -13.07 31.16
N THR A 294 7.88 -14.16 31.10
CA THR A 294 8.30 -15.50 31.55
C THR A 294 9.50 -16.01 30.74
N LYS A 295 9.43 -15.97 29.39
CA LYS A 295 10.53 -16.45 28.52
C LYS A 295 11.79 -15.60 28.62
N ALA A 296 11.64 -14.28 28.74
CA ALA A 296 12.76 -13.33 28.87
C ALA A 296 13.28 -13.15 30.31
N GLU A 297 12.63 -13.78 31.29
CA GLU A 297 12.94 -13.63 32.74
C GLU A 297 12.94 -12.14 33.17
N ILE A 298 11.89 -11.41 32.77
CA ILE A 298 11.66 -9.99 33.11
C ILE A 298 10.56 -9.94 34.18
N ASP A 299 10.68 -8.99 35.13
CA ASP A 299 9.64 -8.75 36.12
C ASP A 299 8.35 -8.18 35.49
N ASP A 300 7.24 -8.88 35.64
CA ASP A 300 5.94 -8.54 35.05
C ASP A 300 5.45 -7.14 35.43
N LYS A 301 5.65 -6.74 36.69
CA LYS A 301 5.17 -5.43 37.18
C LYS A 301 5.92 -4.28 36.52
N THR A 302 7.23 -4.46 36.33
CA THR A 302 8.08 -3.47 35.66
C THR A 302 7.72 -3.35 34.21
N PHE A 303 7.49 -4.49 33.51
CA PHE A 303 7.11 -4.49 32.11
C PHE A 303 5.68 -3.98 31.88
N LEU A 304 4.73 -4.31 32.75
CA LEU A 304 3.37 -3.75 32.75
C LEU A 304 3.35 -2.24 32.85
N LYS A 305 4.21 -1.68 33.71
CA LYS A 305 4.37 -0.22 33.84
C LYS A 305 4.91 0.40 32.54
N ALA A 306 5.91 -0.23 31.93
CA ALA A 306 6.46 0.21 30.67
C ALA A 306 5.41 0.13 29.53
N LEU A 307 4.62 -0.95 29.48
CA LEU A 307 3.54 -1.12 28.51
C LEU A 307 2.45 -0.04 28.69
N LYS A 308 2.00 0.23 29.91
CA LYS A 308 1.06 1.32 30.19
C LYS A 308 1.58 2.68 29.73
N ASN A 309 2.85 2.97 30.00
CA ASN A 309 3.49 4.21 29.56
C ASN A 309 3.56 4.30 28.03
N ALA A 310 3.90 3.19 27.35
CA ALA A 310 3.93 3.13 25.88
C ALA A 310 2.54 3.33 25.28
N PHE A 311 1.49 2.76 25.89
CA PHE A 311 0.09 3.00 25.48
C PHE A 311 -0.28 4.48 25.63
N THR A 312 0.04 5.08 26.77
CA THR A 312 -0.25 6.50 27.03
C THR A 312 0.49 7.38 26.03
N GLN A 313 1.77 7.10 25.77
CA GLN A 313 2.57 7.84 24.79
C GLN A 313 2.04 7.66 23.36
N ASN A 314 1.62 6.44 22.96
CA ASN A 314 1.02 6.20 21.65
C ASN A 314 -0.35 6.87 21.52
N GLN A 315 -1.21 6.80 22.55
CA GLN A 315 -2.48 7.52 22.56
C GLN A 315 -2.27 9.04 22.55
N THR A 316 -1.34 9.55 23.35
CA THR A 316 -1.01 10.98 23.34
C THR A 316 -0.46 11.39 21.97
N ARG A 317 0.38 10.58 21.34
CA ARG A 317 0.93 10.83 20.00
C ARG A 317 -0.13 10.75 18.89
N LEU A 318 -1.11 9.84 18.99
CA LEU A 318 -2.25 9.76 18.08
C LEU A 318 -3.22 10.93 18.31
N VAL A 319 -3.55 11.22 19.56
CA VAL A 319 -4.41 12.35 19.95
C VAL A 319 -3.72 13.69 19.66
N GLU A 320 -2.41 13.83 19.86
CA GLU A 320 -1.65 15.00 19.44
C GLU A 320 -1.63 15.14 17.91
N LYS A 321 -1.45 14.04 17.17
CA LYS A 321 -1.48 14.05 15.71
C LYS A 321 -2.89 14.36 15.17
N GLU A 322 -3.93 13.79 15.76
CA GLU A 322 -5.32 14.11 15.45
C GLU A 322 -5.72 15.51 15.96
N SER A 323 -5.25 15.91 17.14
CA SER A 323 -5.54 17.25 17.69
C SER A 323 -4.76 18.37 17.01
N GLU A 324 -3.59 18.09 16.42
CA GLU A 324 -2.83 19.04 15.61
C GLU A 324 -3.41 19.18 14.18
N LEU A 325 -3.90 18.09 13.60
CA LEU A 325 -4.47 18.08 12.25
C LEU A 325 -5.97 18.47 12.23
N ALA A 326 -6.73 18.10 13.23
CA ALA A 326 -8.16 18.42 13.29
C ALA A 326 -8.48 19.94 13.22
N PRO A 327 -7.74 20.83 13.92
CA PRO A 327 -7.92 22.27 13.75
C PRO A 327 -7.50 22.77 12.37
N VAL A 328 -6.49 22.15 11.75
CA VAL A 328 -6.02 22.51 10.39
C VAL A 328 -7.07 22.10 9.38
N LEU A 329 -7.51 20.84 9.40
CA LEU A 329 -8.54 20.30 8.50
C LEU A 329 -9.88 21.02 8.67
N ASN A 330 -10.27 21.40 9.89
CA ASN A 330 -11.48 22.18 10.12
C ASN A 330 -11.34 23.60 9.56
N LEU A 331 -10.16 24.20 9.65
CA LEU A 331 -9.88 25.51 9.08
C LEU A 331 -9.86 25.47 7.55
N GLU A 332 -9.26 24.43 6.96
CA GLU A 332 -9.27 24.20 5.51
C GLU A 332 -10.68 24.03 4.96
N LYS A 333 -11.53 23.21 5.61
CA LYS A 333 -12.94 23.06 5.26
C LYS A 333 -13.69 24.40 5.33
N HIS A 334 -13.41 25.18 6.36
CA HIS A 334 -14.03 26.50 6.53
C HIS A 334 -13.59 27.48 5.43
N LEU A 335 -12.31 27.47 5.06
CA LEU A 335 -11.81 28.28 3.95
C LEU A 335 -12.42 27.87 2.61
N VAL A 336 -12.55 26.56 2.33
CA VAL A 336 -13.21 26.08 1.10
C VAL A 336 -14.70 26.48 1.10
N HIS A 337 -15.37 26.43 2.24
CA HIS A 337 -16.76 26.93 2.35
C HIS A 337 -16.84 28.43 2.00
N LEU A 338 -15.94 29.26 2.52
CA LEU A 338 -15.86 30.69 2.20
C LEU A 338 -15.53 30.93 0.71
N ILE A 339 -14.62 30.15 0.12
CA ILE A 339 -14.30 30.19 -1.32
C ILE A 339 -15.55 29.88 -2.17
N LEU A 340 -16.41 28.99 -1.71
CA LEU A 340 -17.64 28.60 -2.43
C LEU A 340 -18.81 29.52 -2.18
N SER A 341 -18.75 30.46 -1.22
CA SER A 341 -19.85 31.34 -0.87
C SER A 341 -20.13 32.43 -1.93
N ASP A 342 -19.08 33.11 -2.38
CA ASP A 342 -19.16 34.14 -3.42
C ASP A 342 -17.80 34.37 -4.11
N LYS A 343 -17.85 34.98 -5.29
CA LYS A 343 -16.67 35.19 -6.15
C LYS A 343 -15.68 36.21 -5.55
N GLU A 344 -16.12 37.23 -4.86
CA GLU A 344 -15.27 38.28 -4.30
C GLU A 344 -14.47 37.72 -3.11
N THR A 345 -15.13 36.98 -2.23
CA THR A 345 -14.52 36.27 -1.11
C THR A 345 -13.51 35.20 -1.63
N ALA A 346 -13.88 34.46 -2.67
CA ALA A 346 -12.97 33.49 -3.28
C ALA A 346 -11.70 34.16 -3.84
N GLN A 347 -11.84 35.28 -4.55
CA GLN A 347 -10.70 36.04 -5.08
C GLN A 347 -9.81 36.57 -3.95
N ALA A 348 -10.39 37.12 -2.89
CA ALA A 348 -9.64 37.61 -1.74
C ALA A 348 -8.82 36.52 -1.08
N ILE A 349 -9.41 35.34 -0.84
CA ILE A 349 -8.73 34.21 -0.19
C ILE A 349 -7.63 33.63 -1.13
N LEU A 350 -7.98 33.31 -2.38
CA LEU A 350 -7.09 32.65 -3.33
C LEU A 350 -6.00 33.58 -3.92
N SER A 351 -6.09 34.89 -3.70
CA SER A 351 -4.97 35.80 -3.96
C SER A 351 -3.89 35.73 -2.87
N GLU A 352 -4.23 35.25 -1.67
CA GLU A 352 -3.32 35.16 -0.52
C GLU A 352 -2.87 33.75 -0.17
N ILE A 353 -3.63 32.72 -0.57
CA ILE A 353 -3.36 31.30 -0.30
C ILE A 353 -3.21 30.57 -1.62
N ASP A 354 -2.07 29.87 -1.81
CA ASP A 354 -1.91 28.92 -2.91
C ASP A 354 -2.72 27.64 -2.60
N PRO A 355 -3.62 27.19 -3.50
CA PRO A 355 -4.30 25.90 -3.35
C PRO A 355 -3.39 24.72 -3.06
N GLU A 356 -2.11 24.76 -3.51
CA GLU A 356 -1.10 23.76 -3.21
C GLU A 356 -0.77 23.63 -1.70
N GLU A 357 -1.10 24.64 -0.91
CA GLU A 357 -0.86 24.67 0.53
C GLU A 357 -1.90 23.93 1.36
N PHE A 358 -3.03 23.50 0.76
CA PHE A 358 -4.01 22.67 1.44
C PHE A 358 -3.44 21.27 1.70
N SER A 359 -3.66 20.77 2.93
CA SER A 359 -3.17 19.46 3.37
C SER A 359 -4.07 18.31 2.92
N ASP A 360 -5.39 18.56 2.81
CA ASP A 360 -6.38 17.57 2.36
C ASP A 360 -6.46 17.56 0.84
N PRO A 361 -6.21 16.41 0.17
CA PRO A 361 -6.20 16.32 -1.29
C PRO A 361 -7.53 16.71 -1.95
N ALA A 362 -8.67 16.42 -1.33
CA ALA A 362 -9.99 16.75 -1.87
C ALA A 362 -10.27 18.25 -1.76
N LEU A 363 -9.96 18.87 -0.61
CA LEU A 363 -10.09 20.32 -0.40
C LEU A 363 -9.14 21.10 -1.31
N LYS A 364 -7.92 20.62 -1.51
CA LYS A 364 -6.95 21.16 -2.45
C LYS A 364 -7.50 21.15 -3.87
N SER A 365 -8.03 20.01 -4.35
CA SER A 365 -8.63 19.88 -5.67
C SER A 365 -9.80 20.84 -5.88
N ILE A 366 -10.66 21.02 -4.87
CA ILE A 366 -11.76 21.99 -4.93
C ILE A 366 -11.22 23.42 -5.05
N ALA A 367 -10.24 23.80 -4.23
CA ALA A 367 -9.64 25.13 -4.27
C ALA A 367 -8.95 25.44 -5.62
N GLN A 368 -8.23 24.44 -6.18
CA GLN A 368 -7.61 24.54 -7.52
C GLN A 368 -8.66 24.78 -8.61
N THR A 369 -9.75 24.00 -8.58
CA THR A 369 -10.86 24.15 -9.53
C THR A 369 -11.52 25.53 -9.42
N CYS A 370 -11.72 26.03 -8.21
CA CYS A 370 -12.25 27.36 -7.97
C CYS A 370 -11.31 28.45 -8.50
N LEU A 371 -10.01 28.34 -8.29
CA LEU A 371 -9.02 29.28 -8.83
C LEU A 371 -9.02 29.31 -10.37
N GLN A 372 -9.09 28.14 -11.03
CA GLN A 372 -9.17 28.05 -12.49
C GLN A 372 -10.44 28.74 -13.02
N LYS A 373 -11.60 28.51 -12.39
CA LYS A 373 -12.87 29.16 -12.77
C LYS A 373 -12.82 30.67 -12.60
N ILE A 374 -12.23 31.16 -11.51
CA ILE A 374 -12.04 32.60 -11.29
C ILE A 374 -11.18 33.21 -12.38
N ASN A 375 -10.06 32.57 -12.71
CA ASN A 375 -9.13 33.02 -13.77
C ASN A 375 -9.79 33.04 -15.16
N ASN A 376 -10.71 32.11 -15.41
CA ASN A 376 -11.51 32.04 -16.65
C ASN A 376 -12.73 32.98 -16.64
N ASN A 377 -12.92 33.74 -15.56
CA ASN A 377 -14.08 34.62 -15.34
C ASN A 377 -15.44 33.86 -15.30
N GLU A 378 -15.42 32.59 -14.90
CA GLU A 378 -16.59 31.73 -14.73
C GLU A 378 -17.24 31.91 -13.35
N GLY A 379 -18.52 31.54 -13.22
CA GLY A 379 -19.22 31.54 -11.92
C GLY A 379 -18.85 30.37 -11.04
N LEU A 380 -18.80 30.59 -9.72
CA LEU A 380 -18.59 29.57 -8.71
C LEU A 380 -19.95 29.08 -8.18
N LYS A 381 -20.55 28.10 -8.86
CA LYS A 381 -21.80 27.45 -8.39
C LYS A 381 -21.51 26.01 -7.99
N ILE A 382 -21.90 25.62 -6.79
CA ILE A 382 -21.69 24.26 -6.25
C ILE A 382 -22.29 23.19 -7.17
N ASP A 383 -23.49 23.43 -7.73
CA ASP A 383 -24.15 22.51 -8.67
C ASP A 383 -23.27 22.24 -9.89
N GLN A 384 -22.62 23.25 -10.45
CA GLN A 384 -21.73 23.11 -11.61
C GLN A 384 -20.44 22.36 -11.26
N LEU A 385 -19.93 22.49 -10.04
CA LEU A 385 -18.77 21.75 -9.54
C LEU A 385 -19.14 20.28 -9.29
N LEU A 386 -20.34 19.99 -8.81
CA LEU A 386 -20.85 18.64 -8.63
C LEU A 386 -21.00 17.89 -9.96
N ASP A 387 -21.45 18.57 -11.03
CA ASP A 387 -21.60 17.98 -12.36
C ASP A 387 -20.25 17.71 -13.05
N GLN A 388 -19.22 18.49 -12.73
CA GLN A 388 -17.87 18.38 -13.32
C GLN A 388 -16.95 17.43 -12.60
N THR A 389 -17.33 16.95 -11.42
CA THR A 389 -16.49 16.07 -10.57
C THR A 389 -17.00 14.63 -10.59
N GLU A 390 -16.12 13.68 -10.94
CA GLU A 390 -16.40 12.24 -10.86
C GLU A 390 -15.92 11.62 -9.54
N ASP A 391 -15.08 12.34 -8.76
CA ASP A 391 -14.53 11.86 -7.50
C ASP A 391 -15.63 11.81 -6.41
N PRO A 392 -15.92 10.60 -5.85
CA PRO A 392 -16.95 10.44 -4.84
C PRO A 392 -16.69 11.21 -3.54
N GLU A 393 -15.44 11.42 -3.17
CA GLU A 393 -15.04 12.12 -1.95
C GLU A 393 -15.27 13.62 -2.11
N ILE A 394 -14.86 14.19 -3.24
CA ILE A 394 -15.12 15.60 -3.60
C ILE A 394 -16.63 15.88 -3.71
N ARG A 395 -17.39 14.98 -4.35
CA ARG A 395 -18.85 15.08 -4.43
C ARG A 395 -19.52 15.09 -3.07
N ASN A 396 -19.07 14.24 -2.16
CA ASN A 396 -19.59 14.18 -0.79
C ASN A 396 -19.31 15.49 -0.03
N ILE A 397 -18.09 16.03 -0.15
CA ILE A 397 -17.72 17.31 0.48
C ILE A 397 -18.58 18.46 -0.09
N LEU A 398 -18.66 18.60 -1.42
CA LEU A 398 -19.45 19.63 -2.07
C LEU A 398 -20.95 19.54 -1.73
N SER A 399 -21.52 18.33 -1.69
CA SER A 399 -22.92 18.10 -1.31
C SER A 399 -23.19 18.52 0.14
N ARG A 400 -22.28 18.21 1.07
CA ARG A 400 -22.41 18.63 2.47
C ARG A 400 -22.29 20.14 2.62
N LEU A 401 -21.32 20.77 1.97
CA LEU A 401 -21.16 22.22 1.99
C LEU A 401 -22.34 22.95 1.36
N GLY A 402 -22.98 22.36 0.33
CA GLY A 402 -24.21 22.91 -0.28
C GLY A 402 -25.45 22.81 0.62
N LEU A 403 -25.50 21.82 1.52
CA LEU A 403 -26.59 21.67 2.50
C LEU A 403 -26.42 22.57 3.74
N GLU A 404 -25.20 22.95 4.06
CA GLU A 404 -24.83 23.83 5.17
C GLU A 404 -24.88 25.31 4.74
N ALA A 405 -25.78 25.68 3.83
CA ALA A 405 -25.99 27.08 3.41
C ALA A 405 -26.34 27.97 4.61
N VAL A 406 -25.29 28.42 5.28
CA VAL A 406 -25.38 29.47 6.31
C VAL A 406 -25.11 30.79 5.58
N GLU A 407 -26.07 31.71 5.60
CA GLU A 407 -25.85 33.12 5.23
C GLU A 407 -24.75 33.67 6.15
N PHE A 408 -23.52 33.68 5.71
CA PHE A 408 -22.43 34.34 6.41
C PHE A 408 -22.25 35.75 5.85
N ASP A 409 -22.88 36.71 6.50
CA ASP A 409 -22.46 38.11 6.43
C ASP A 409 -21.20 38.23 7.33
N MET A 410 -20.02 37.85 6.80
CA MET A 410 -18.79 37.87 7.58
C MET A 410 -17.99 39.15 7.32
N PRO A 411 -17.59 39.88 8.37
CA PRO A 411 -16.70 41.03 8.22
C PRO A 411 -15.36 40.63 7.57
N GLU A 412 -14.83 41.47 6.67
CA GLU A 412 -13.48 41.28 6.03
C GLU A 412 -12.38 40.92 7.04
N ARG A 413 -12.50 41.37 8.27
CA ARG A 413 -11.60 41.11 9.37
C ARG A 413 -11.53 39.62 9.72
N THR A 414 -12.65 38.91 9.62
CA THR A 414 -12.71 37.46 9.91
C THR A 414 -12.02 36.61 8.82
N ILE A 415 -12.13 37.03 7.56
CA ILE A 415 -11.44 36.38 6.43
C ILE A 415 -9.92 36.52 6.60
N LYS A 416 -9.42 37.72 6.90
CA LYS A 416 -7.98 37.96 7.16
C LYS A 416 -7.47 37.14 8.33
N ASP A 417 -8.26 37.01 9.42
CA ASP A 417 -7.90 36.19 10.57
C ASP A 417 -7.83 34.71 10.23
N CYS A 418 -8.75 34.19 9.38
CA CYS A 418 -8.73 32.81 8.91
C CYS A 418 -7.53 32.54 8.00
N VAL A 419 -7.25 33.42 7.04
CA VAL A 419 -6.08 33.34 6.15
C VAL A 419 -4.77 33.38 6.94
N GLY A 420 -4.66 34.30 7.91
CA GLY A 420 -3.47 34.39 8.77
C GLY A 420 -3.25 33.14 9.61
N LYS A 421 -4.32 32.56 10.17
CA LYS A 421 -4.24 31.29 10.91
C LYS A 421 -3.84 30.12 9.99
N PHE A 422 -4.36 30.08 8.79
CA PHE A 422 -4.01 29.04 7.80
C PHE A 422 -2.52 29.11 7.45
N LYS A 423 -2.00 30.26 7.03
CA LYS A 423 -0.58 30.49 6.72
C LYS A 423 0.33 30.08 7.89
N LYS A 424 -0.04 30.49 9.12
CA LYS A 424 0.71 30.15 10.32
C LYS A 424 0.74 28.64 10.60
N ASN A 425 -0.39 27.94 10.40
CA ASN A 425 -0.49 26.51 10.60
C ASN A 425 0.29 25.74 9.53
N HIS A 426 0.17 26.16 8.27
CA HIS A 426 0.91 25.56 7.15
C HIS A 426 2.43 25.70 7.36
N LEU A 427 2.90 26.87 7.80
CA LEU A 427 4.31 27.12 8.11
C LEU A 427 4.82 26.21 9.25
N LYS A 428 4.01 25.98 10.29
CA LYS A 428 4.34 25.05 11.38
C LYS A 428 4.47 23.61 10.88
N LEU A 429 3.60 23.17 9.97
CA LEU A 429 3.68 21.83 9.37
C LEU A 429 4.95 21.68 8.52
N LYS A 430 5.28 22.65 7.69
CA LYS A 430 6.53 22.67 6.91
C LYS A 430 7.77 22.61 7.80
N ILE A 431 7.80 23.37 8.90
CA ILE A 431 8.91 23.35 9.87
C ILE A 431 9.05 21.95 10.48
N LYS A 432 7.94 21.30 10.82
CA LYS A 432 7.95 19.95 11.41
C LYS A 432 8.50 18.91 10.42
N ASP A 433 8.07 18.97 9.16
CA ASP A 433 8.55 18.08 8.10
C ASP A 433 10.06 18.28 7.82
N LEU A 434 10.52 19.51 7.69
CA LEU A 434 11.94 19.82 7.52
C LEU A 434 12.81 19.35 8.68
N LYS A 435 12.30 19.42 9.92
CA LYS A 435 12.99 18.86 11.10
C LYS A 435 13.15 17.35 10.98
N LEU A 436 12.11 16.65 10.51
CA LEU A 436 12.14 15.19 10.30
C LEU A 436 13.11 14.83 9.18
N GLN A 437 13.05 15.52 8.05
CA GLN A 437 13.96 15.33 6.91
C GLN A 437 15.42 15.54 7.34
N ARG A 438 15.71 16.61 8.11
CA ARG A 438 17.05 16.86 8.64
C ARG A 438 17.54 15.76 9.56
N LEU A 439 16.67 15.27 10.45
CA LEU A 439 17.01 14.16 11.35
C LEU A 439 17.38 12.89 10.56
N ASN A 440 16.62 12.59 9.52
CA ASN A 440 16.86 11.45 8.64
C ASN A 440 18.15 11.62 7.82
N ALA A 441 18.41 12.81 7.28
CA ALA A 441 19.65 13.13 6.57
C ALA A 441 20.87 13.03 7.49
N THR A 442 20.75 13.47 8.75
CA THR A 442 21.82 13.34 9.76
C THR A 442 22.11 11.88 10.09
N LYS A 443 21.08 11.06 10.29
CA LYS A 443 21.21 9.60 10.53
C LYS A 443 21.84 8.87 9.35
N ALA A 444 21.56 9.33 8.12
CA ALA A 444 22.11 8.77 6.89
C ALA A 444 23.53 9.29 6.54
N GLY A 445 24.14 10.12 7.38
CA GLY A 445 25.47 10.70 7.13
C GLY A 445 25.53 11.75 6.02
N GLN A 446 24.40 12.27 5.55
CA GLN A 446 24.28 13.25 4.45
C GLN A 446 24.52 14.68 5.00
N VAL A 447 25.78 15.05 5.23
CA VAL A 447 26.16 16.29 5.92
C VAL A 447 25.72 17.54 5.16
N GLU A 448 25.92 17.60 3.83
CA GLU A 448 25.51 18.75 3.02
C GLU A 448 23.99 18.93 3.03
N ARG A 449 23.24 17.84 2.82
CA ARG A 449 21.77 17.89 2.85
C ARG A 449 21.23 18.32 4.22
N SER A 450 21.86 17.89 5.31
CA SER A 450 21.50 18.32 6.67
C SER A 450 21.75 19.81 6.90
N ARG A 451 22.80 20.40 6.29
CA ARG A 451 23.09 21.85 6.36
C ARG A 451 22.08 22.67 5.55
N GLU A 452 21.75 22.24 4.34
CA GLU A 452 20.70 22.88 3.51
C GLU A 452 19.36 22.94 4.27
N LEU A 453 18.93 21.81 4.83
CA LEU A 453 17.68 21.72 5.61
C LEU A 453 17.74 22.60 6.88
N GLN A 454 18.92 22.77 7.49
CA GLN A 454 19.11 23.69 8.61
C GLN A 454 18.92 25.15 8.20
N ALA A 455 19.42 25.55 7.04
CA ALA A 455 19.24 26.90 6.51
C ALA A 455 17.76 27.20 6.21
N GLN A 456 17.06 26.25 5.56
CA GLN A 456 15.63 26.36 5.29
C GLN A 456 14.80 26.46 6.58
N LEU A 457 15.15 25.68 7.61
CA LEU A 457 14.52 25.75 8.93
C LEU A 457 14.70 27.14 9.58
N HIS A 458 15.87 27.73 9.45
CA HIS A 458 16.14 29.06 10.01
C HIS A 458 15.29 30.14 9.34
N GLU A 459 15.21 30.11 8.01
CA GLU A 459 14.38 31.02 7.21
C GLU A 459 12.89 30.91 7.60
N MET A 460 12.37 29.70 7.70
CA MET A 460 10.96 29.48 8.09
C MET A 460 10.65 29.85 9.55
N HIS A 461 11.61 29.73 10.46
CA HIS A 461 11.41 30.23 11.84
C HIS A 461 11.35 31.76 11.89
N LEU A 462 12.13 32.46 11.06
CA LEU A 462 12.05 33.91 10.93
C LEU A 462 10.68 34.32 10.37
N ALA A 463 10.18 33.64 9.34
CA ALA A 463 8.86 33.90 8.78
C ALA A 463 7.70 33.62 9.76
N LEU A 464 7.88 32.76 10.78
CA LEU A 464 6.84 32.49 11.79
C LEU A 464 6.76 33.57 12.87
N THR A 465 7.83 34.38 13.05
CA THR A 465 7.94 35.41 14.08
C THR A 465 7.49 36.78 13.58
N HIS A 466 7.37 36.98 12.29
CA HIS A 466 6.79 38.14 11.64
C HIS A 466 5.36 37.85 11.16
#